data_e14a3b49ae5c0fa1c8fe78b9cb22a895
#
_entry.id   e14a3b49ae5c0fa1c8fe78b9cb22a895
#
_cell.length_a   1.000
_cell.length_b   1.000
_cell.length_c   1.000
_cell.angle_alpha   90.00
_cell.angle_beta   90.00
_cell.angle_gamma   90.00
#
_symmetry.space_group_name_H-M   'P 1'
#
loop_
_entity.id
_entity.type
_entity.pdbx_description
1 polymer ?
#
loop_
_entity_poly.entity_id
_entity_poly.type
_entity_poly.pdbx_seq_one_letter_code
_entity_poly.pdbx_strand_id
1 'polypeptide(L)'
;MRKFINRVKRTGILIKNEIENDIEAVKSRDPASRGKIEILITNQGVHAILMHRVAHLLDSKNHRFCAKLVSQLARFFTGIEIHPSAKIGKGLLIDHGAGVVIGETAEIGDDCTIFQGVTLGGLGNERGKRHPTLRDGVLVGAGAKILGDIEIGSNAKIGANAVVLQPVPDNATAVGVPARVIR
;
A
#
# COMPACT_ATOMS: atom_id res chain seq x y z
N MET A 1 -6.75 -29.64 -17.57
CA MET A 1 -7.72 -29.33 -16.51
C MET A 1 -7.11 -29.41 -15.10
N ARG A 2 -6.48 -30.52 -14.67
CA ARG A 2 -5.87 -30.68 -13.33
C ARG A 2 -4.80 -29.62 -12.97
N LYS A 3 -3.90 -29.25 -13.90
CA LYS A 3 -2.88 -28.20 -13.69
C LYS A 3 -3.50 -26.80 -13.49
N PHE A 4 -4.59 -26.50 -14.18
CA PHE A 4 -5.34 -25.23 -14.04
C PHE A 4 -6.00 -25.13 -12.67
N ILE A 5 -6.70 -26.19 -12.24
CA ILE A 5 -7.36 -26.25 -10.92
C ILE A 5 -6.34 -26.12 -9.78
N ASN A 6 -5.18 -26.77 -9.89
CA ASN A 6 -4.12 -26.65 -8.89
C ASN A 6 -3.50 -25.24 -8.85
N ARG A 7 -3.39 -24.56 -10.01
CA ARG A 7 -2.90 -23.17 -10.07
C ARG A 7 -3.89 -22.21 -9.41
N VAL A 8 -5.19 -22.37 -9.67
CA VAL A 8 -6.24 -21.53 -9.05
C VAL A 8 -6.28 -21.76 -7.54
N LYS A 9 -6.23 -23.01 -7.06
CA LYS A 9 -6.15 -23.33 -5.63
C LYS A 9 -4.92 -22.71 -4.96
N ARG A 10 -3.74 -22.81 -5.59
CA ARG A 10 -2.49 -22.24 -5.05
C ARG A 10 -2.56 -20.71 -4.96
N THR A 11 -3.11 -20.05 -5.97
CA THR A 11 -3.34 -18.60 -5.96
C THR A 11 -4.32 -18.20 -4.85
N GLY A 12 -5.42 -18.94 -4.67
CA GLY A 12 -6.41 -18.68 -3.63
C GLY A 12 -5.83 -18.84 -2.21
N ILE A 13 -4.96 -19.83 -1.99
CA ILE A 13 -4.27 -20.02 -0.70
C ILE A 13 -3.29 -18.88 -0.42
N LEU A 14 -2.54 -18.42 -1.42
CA LEU A 14 -1.60 -17.29 -1.26
C LEU A 14 -2.35 -16.01 -0.88
N ILE A 15 -3.43 -15.67 -1.60
CA ILE A 15 -4.26 -14.49 -1.28
C ILE A 15 -4.85 -14.61 0.13
N LYS A 16 -5.33 -15.79 0.53
CA LYS A 16 -5.87 -15.99 1.88
C LYS A 16 -4.83 -15.71 2.96
N ASN A 17 -3.60 -16.22 2.78
CA ASN A 17 -2.52 -15.99 3.74
C ASN A 17 -2.10 -14.52 3.82
N GLU A 18 -2.07 -13.81 2.68
CA GLU A 18 -1.80 -12.37 2.64
C GLU A 18 -2.89 -11.58 3.38
N ILE A 19 -4.16 -11.91 3.17
CA ILE A 19 -5.30 -11.31 3.88
C ILE A 19 -5.21 -11.55 5.39
N GLU A 20 -4.87 -12.75 5.82
CA GLU A 20 -4.69 -13.06 7.24
C GLU A 20 -3.56 -12.23 7.86
N ASN A 21 -2.46 -12.03 7.14
CA ASN A 21 -1.36 -11.17 7.57
C ASN A 21 -1.78 -9.70 7.66
N ASP A 22 -2.53 -9.19 6.67
CA ASP A 22 -3.02 -7.81 6.66
C ASP A 22 -3.99 -7.55 7.84
N ILE A 23 -4.89 -8.49 8.15
CA ILE A 23 -5.79 -8.40 9.31
C ILE A 23 -5.01 -8.46 10.63
N GLU A 24 -4.01 -9.33 10.75
CA GLU A 24 -3.18 -9.42 11.95
C GLU A 24 -2.32 -8.19 12.16
N ALA A 25 -1.86 -7.56 11.07
CA ALA A 25 -1.15 -6.29 11.11
C ALA A 25 -2.03 -5.16 11.69
N VAL A 26 -3.29 -5.07 11.29
CA VAL A 26 -4.24 -4.12 11.89
C VAL A 26 -4.42 -4.43 13.38
N LYS A 27 -4.72 -5.69 13.71
CA LYS A 27 -4.99 -6.11 15.09
C LYS A 27 -3.82 -5.84 16.04
N SER A 28 -2.58 -5.98 15.57
CA SER A 28 -1.38 -5.79 16.39
C SER A 28 -0.96 -4.34 16.52
N ARG A 29 -1.27 -3.48 15.55
CA ARG A 29 -0.80 -2.10 15.48
C ARG A 29 -1.88 -1.04 15.69
N ASP A 30 -3.17 -1.41 15.59
CA ASP A 30 -4.29 -0.52 15.89
C ASP A 30 -4.88 -0.86 17.28
N PRO A 31 -4.64 -0.02 18.31
CA PRO A 31 -5.16 -0.25 19.66
C PRO A 31 -6.70 -0.22 19.76
N ALA A 32 -7.39 0.38 18.78
CA ALA A 32 -8.84 0.47 18.75
C ALA A 32 -9.51 -0.83 18.27
N SER A 33 -8.77 -1.69 17.59
CA SER A 33 -9.28 -2.93 17.00
C SER A 33 -9.50 -4.02 18.03
N ARG A 34 -10.73 -4.55 18.12
CA ARG A 34 -11.12 -5.55 19.14
C ARG A 34 -11.18 -6.99 18.64
N GLY A 35 -11.31 -7.21 17.32
CA GLY A 35 -11.43 -8.58 16.79
C GLY A 35 -11.34 -8.66 15.27
N LYS A 36 -10.94 -9.84 14.74
CA LYS A 36 -10.77 -10.07 13.31
C LYS A 36 -12.03 -9.81 12.49
N ILE A 37 -13.22 -10.17 13.02
CA ILE A 37 -14.50 -9.98 12.34
C ILE A 37 -14.83 -8.48 12.26
N GLU A 38 -14.62 -7.73 13.33
CA GLU A 38 -14.79 -6.29 13.36
C GLU A 38 -13.91 -5.61 12.32
N ILE A 39 -12.59 -5.92 12.31
CA ILE A 39 -11.64 -5.40 11.34
C ILE A 39 -12.10 -5.67 9.90
N LEU A 40 -12.49 -6.90 9.62
CA LEU A 40 -12.94 -7.31 8.28
C LEU A 40 -14.18 -6.54 7.80
N ILE A 41 -15.08 -6.17 8.72
CA ILE A 41 -16.33 -5.48 8.38
C ILE A 41 -16.16 -3.95 8.36
N THR A 42 -15.33 -3.38 9.23
CA THR A 42 -15.33 -1.94 9.49
C THR A 42 -14.05 -1.22 9.00
N ASN A 43 -12.95 -1.94 8.77
CA ASN A 43 -11.68 -1.29 8.46
C ASN A 43 -11.55 -1.01 6.94
N GLN A 44 -11.60 0.26 6.56
CA GLN A 44 -11.52 0.71 5.17
C GLN A 44 -10.17 0.37 4.51
N GLY A 45 -9.07 0.42 5.26
CA GLY A 45 -7.74 0.04 4.79
C GLY A 45 -7.69 -1.42 4.36
N VAL A 46 -8.26 -2.31 5.18
CA VAL A 46 -8.37 -3.75 4.84
C VAL A 46 -9.21 -3.94 3.58
N HIS A 47 -10.36 -3.27 3.47
CA HIS A 47 -11.19 -3.36 2.25
C HIS A 47 -10.44 -2.92 1.00
N ALA A 48 -9.69 -1.80 1.07
CA ALA A 48 -8.90 -1.30 -0.05
C ALA A 48 -7.81 -2.29 -0.47
N ILE A 49 -7.09 -2.88 0.49
CA ILE A 49 -6.03 -3.87 0.23
C ILE A 49 -6.63 -5.14 -0.39
N LEU A 50 -7.75 -5.65 0.14
CA LEU A 50 -8.44 -6.82 -0.42
C LEU A 50 -8.84 -6.60 -1.87
N MET A 51 -9.48 -5.47 -2.17
CA MET A 51 -9.87 -5.11 -3.54
C MET A 51 -8.65 -4.91 -4.44
N HIS A 52 -7.57 -4.31 -3.91
CA HIS A 52 -6.31 -4.18 -4.65
C HIS A 52 -5.72 -5.55 -5.01
N ARG A 53 -5.66 -6.53 -4.10
CA ARG A 53 -5.14 -7.87 -4.42
C ARG A 53 -5.92 -8.53 -5.56
N VAL A 54 -7.25 -8.33 -5.60
CA VAL A 54 -8.09 -8.78 -6.74
C VAL A 54 -7.75 -8.02 -8.02
N ALA A 55 -7.64 -6.69 -7.95
CA ALA A 55 -7.29 -5.85 -9.10
C ALA A 55 -5.90 -6.19 -9.65
N HIS A 56 -4.91 -6.37 -8.77
CA HIS A 56 -3.55 -6.77 -9.13
C HIS A 56 -3.51 -8.15 -9.82
N LEU A 57 -4.28 -9.12 -9.32
CA LEU A 57 -4.42 -10.43 -9.97
C LEU A 57 -5.02 -10.32 -11.38
N LEU A 58 -6.02 -9.46 -11.59
CA LEU A 58 -6.61 -9.22 -12.90
C LEU A 58 -5.60 -8.53 -13.83
N ASP A 59 -4.85 -7.54 -13.34
CA ASP A 59 -3.83 -6.83 -14.10
C ASP A 59 -2.70 -7.77 -14.52
N SER A 60 -2.20 -8.61 -13.62
CA SER A 60 -1.17 -9.61 -13.89
C SER A 60 -1.58 -10.66 -14.95
N LYS A 61 -2.90 -10.85 -15.13
CA LYS A 61 -3.49 -11.69 -16.18
C LYS A 61 -3.86 -10.91 -17.44
N ASN A 62 -3.42 -9.66 -17.57
CA ASN A 62 -3.69 -8.75 -18.68
C ASN A 62 -5.18 -8.33 -18.85
N HIS A 63 -6.01 -8.49 -17.81
CA HIS A 63 -7.39 -8.00 -17.78
C HIS A 63 -7.45 -6.55 -17.24
N ARG A 64 -6.72 -5.65 -17.90
CA ARG A 64 -6.48 -4.27 -17.43
C ARG A 64 -7.75 -3.46 -17.19
N PHE A 65 -8.75 -3.59 -18.05
CA PHE A 65 -10.03 -2.87 -17.89
C PHE A 65 -10.74 -3.30 -16.60
N CYS A 66 -10.88 -4.61 -16.36
CA CYS A 66 -11.49 -5.15 -15.15
C CYS A 66 -10.69 -4.76 -13.90
N ALA A 67 -9.36 -4.80 -13.98
CA ALA A 67 -8.48 -4.37 -12.89
C ALA A 67 -8.73 -2.92 -12.50
N LYS A 68 -8.79 -2.01 -13.48
CA LYS A 68 -9.10 -0.59 -13.25
C LYS A 68 -10.50 -0.38 -12.69
N LEU A 69 -11.49 -1.13 -13.17
CA LEU A 69 -12.86 -1.04 -12.66
C LEU A 69 -12.91 -1.42 -11.17
N VAL A 70 -12.27 -2.53 -10.77
CA VAL A 70 -12.18 -2.94 -9.37
C VAL A 70 -11.46 -1.87 -8.53
N SER A 71 -10.38 -1.28 -9.02
CA SER A 71 -9.66 -0.20 -8.33
C SER A 71 -10.53 1.06 -8.15
N GLN A 72 -11.33 1.44 -9.15
CA GLN A 72 -12.24 2.58 -9.03
C GLN A 72 -13.39 2.30 -8.04
N LEU A 73 -13.93 1.10 -8.02
CA LEU A 73 -14.90 0.69 -7.00
C LEU A 73 -14.29 0.72 -5.59
N ALA A 74 -13.06 0.23 -5.43
CA ALA A 74 -12.34 0.32 -4.16
C ALA A 74 -12.22 1.78 -3.68
N ARG A 75 -11.78 2.69 -4.56
CA ARG A 75 -11.69 4.11 -4.26
C ARG A 75 -13.04 4.72 -3.87
N PHE A 76 -14.11 4.37 -4.58
CA PHE A 76 -15.45 4.88 -4.30
C PHE A 76 -15.93 4.49 -2.90
N PHE A 77 -15.72 3.23 -2.49
CA PHE A 77 -16.19 2.73 -1.19
C PHE A 77 -15.25 3.05 -0.02
N THR A 78 -13.96 3.22 -0.26
CA THR A 78 -12.96 3.36 0.81
C THR A 78 -12.30 4.75 0.88
N GLY A 79 -12.41 5.55 -0.19
CA GLY A 79 -11.66 6.79 -0.30
C GLY A 79 -10.15 6.60 -0.52
N ILE A 80 -9.69 5.37 -0.78
CA ILE A 80 -8.30 4.98 -0.97
C ILE A 80 -8.08 4.58 -2.43
N GLU A 81 -7.12 5.21 -3.09
CA GLU A 81 -6.75 4.90 -4.46
C GLU A 81 -5.46 4.08 -4.49
N ILE A 82 -5.53 2.85 -5.01
CA ILE A 82 -4.37 2.00 -5.24
C ILE A 82 -4.40 1.57 -6.70
N HIS A 83 -3.34 1.88 -7.46
CA HIS A 83 -3.24 1.45 -8.84
C HIS A 83 -3.09 -0.08 -8.91
N PRO A 84 -3.80 -0.78 -9.83
CA PRO A 84 -3.74 -2.25 -9.92
C PRO A 84 -2.35 -2.83 -10.10
N SER A 85 -1.44 -2.12 -10.77
CA SER A 85 -0.07 -2.57 -11.02
C SER A 85 0.90 -2.31 -9.86
N ALA A 86 0.50 -1.56 -8.83
CA ALA A 86 1.32 -1.35 -7.64
C ALA A 86 1.64 -2.69 -6.97
N LYS A 87 2.86 -2.82 -6.45
CA LYS A 87 3.30 -4.03 -5.75
C LYS A 87 3.24 -3.77 -4.25
N ILE A 88 2.51 -4.61 -3.53
CA ILE A 88 2.32 -4.48 -2.09
C ILE A 88 2.66 -5.80 -1.42
N GLY A 89 3.57 -5.76 -0.46
CA GLY A 89 3.95 -6.87 0.40
C GLY A 89 2.80 -7.30 1.33
N LYS A 90 3.14 -8.05 2.36
CA LYS A 90 2.19 -8.52 3.38
C LYS A 90 2.19 -7.58 4.60
N GLY A 91 1.11 -7.60 5.36
CA GLY A 91 1.04 -6.87 6.61
C GLY A 91 1.01 -5.35 6.46
N LEU A 92 0.54 -4.81 5.32
CA LEU A 92 0.33 -3.39 5.18
C LEU A 92 -0.84 -2.92 6.07
N LEU A 93 -0.58 -1.93 6.92
CA LEU A 93 -1.62 -1.20 7.64
C LEU A 93 -1.87 0.15 6.94
N ILE A 94 -3.10 0.36 6.46
CA ILE A 94 -3.57 1.70 6.07
C ILE A 94 -4.52 2.18 7.15
N ASP A 95 -4.05 3.10 7.98
CA ASP A 95 -4.81 3.64 9.09
C ASP A 95 -5.56 4.91 8.68
N HIS A 96 -6.86 4.99 9.02
CA HIS A 96 -7.83 5.99 8.56
C HIS A 96 -8.03 6.03 7.03
N GLY A 97 -7.02 6.02 6.25
CA GLY A 97 -6.91 5.79 4.81
C GLY A 97 -7.49 6.85 3.87
N ALA A 98 -8.41 7.71 4.28
CA ALA A 98 -9.04 8.69 3.40
C ALA A 98 -8.01 9.54 2.63
N GLY A 99 -8.12 9.59 1.29
CA GLY A 99 -7.23 10.36 0.44
C GLY A 99 -5.83 9.78 0.24
N VAL A 100 -5.59 8.53 0.63
CA VAL A 100 -4.36 7.80 0.26
C VAL A 100 -4.35 7.55 -1.24
N VAL A 101 -3.21 7.81 -1.89
CA VAL A 101 -2.99 7.53 -3.32
C VAL A 101 -1.68 6.75 -3.49
N ILE A 102 -1.75 5.57 -4.05
CA ILE A 102 -0.61 4.70 -4.37
C ILE A 102 -0.54 4.52 -5.89
N GLY A 103 0.50 5.09 -6.50
CA GLY A 103 0.68 5.16 -7.96
C GLY A 103 1.12 3.84 -8.60
N GLU A 104 1.07 3.79 -9.93
CA GLU A 104 1.22 2.60 -10.78
C GLU A 104 2.48 1.77 -10.51
N THR A 105 3.63 2.42 -10.38
CA THR A 105 4.92 1.73 -10.22
C THR A 105 5.44 1.79 -8.78
N ALA A 106 4.56 2.12 -7.81
CA ALA A 106 4.92 2.09 -6.40
C ALA A 106 5.17 0.65 -5.95
N GLU A 107 6.17 0.49 -5.08
CA GLU A 107 6.50 -0.76 -4.44
C GLU A 107 6.49 -0.55 -2.93
N ILE A 108 5.79 -1.41 -2.19
CA ILE A 108 5.66 -1.35 -0.74
C ILE A 108 6.08 -2.70 -0.18
N GLY A 109 7.08 -2.70 0.68
CA GLY A 109 7.57 -3.89 1.37
C GLY A 109 6.60 -4.43 2.42
N ASP A 110 7.10 -5.35 3.22
CA ASP A 110 6.34 -5.99 4.28
C ASP A 110 6.17 -5.06 5.50
N ASP A 111 5.09 -5.24 6.24
CA ASP A 111 4.83 -4.61 7.55
C ASP A 111 4.87 -3.07 7.59
N CYS A 112 4.62 -2.41 6.46
CA CYS A 112 4.53 -0.97 6.37
C CYS A 112 3.25 -0.42 7.03
N THR A 113 3.30 0.85 7.45
CA THR A 113 2.14 1.60 7.97
C THR A 113 1.99 2.92 7.22
N ILE A 114 0.79 3.19 6.71
CA ILE A 114 0.46 4.39 5.93
C ILE A 114 -0.77 5.05 6.55
N PHE A 115 -0.69 6.34 6.85
CA PHE A 115 -1.81 7.11 7.36
C PHE A 115 -2.58 7.84 6.24
N GLN A 116 -3.73 8.42 6.59
CA GLN A 116 -4.59 9.17 5.66
C GLN A 116 -3.84 10.26 4.90
N GLY A 117 -4.30 10.55 3.68
CA GLY A 117 -3.80 11.64 2.85
C GLY A 117 -2.39 11.44 2.30
N VAL A 118 -1.76 10.29 2.52
CA VAL A 118 -0.44 9.96 1.96
C VAL A 118 -0.52 9.81 0.45
N THR A 119 0.49 10.32 -0.27
CA THR A 119 0.65 10.10 -1.71
C THR A 119 2.00 9.48 -2.01
N LEU A 120 1.99 8.31 -2.66
CA LEU A 120 3.14 7.72 -3.32
C LEU A 120 3.03 8.04 -4.81
N GLY A 121 3.59 9.19 -5.22
CA GLY A 121 3.37 9.82 -6.52
C GLY A 121 4.59 9.83 -7.43
N GLY A 122 4.37 10.10 -8.73
CA GLY A 122 5.43 10.39 -9.71
C GLY A 122 5.73 11.88 -9.81
N LEU A 123 6.91 12.22 -10.36
CA LEU A 123 7.35 13.61 -10.64
C LEU A 123 7.33 13.95 -12.12
N GLY A 124 6.52 13.33 -12.94
CA GLY A 124 6.50 13.62 -14.37
C GLY A 124 5.71 12.60 -15.17
N ASN A 125 5.81 12.71 -16.49
CA ASN A 125 5.10 11.86 -17.45
C ASN A 125 5.98 10.73 -18.01
N GLU A 126 7.07 10.40 -17.35
CA GLU A 126 8.00 9.37 -17.81
C GLU A 126 7.32 7.98 -17.79
N ARG A 127 7.65 7.16 -18.78
CA ARG A 127 7.26 5.76 -18.81
C ARG A 127 8.26 4.95 -17.98
N GLY A 128 7.76 3.94 -17.26
CA GLY A 128 8.58 3.07 -16.42
C GLY A 128 8.45 3.38 -14.93
N LYS A 129 9.47 3.03 -14.16
CA LYS A 129 9.51 3.26 -12.71
C LYS A 129 9.58 4.77 -12.44
N ARG A 130 8.58 5.31 -11.75
CA ARG A 130 8.43 6.74 -11.44
C ARG A 130 7.76 7.03 -10.10
N HIS A 131 7.40 5.99 -9.36
CA HIS A 131 6.80 6.08 -8.04
C HIS A 131 7.74 5.47 -7.00
N PRO A 132 7.62 5.86 -5.72
CA PRO A 132 8.53 5.44 -4.67
C PRO A 132 8.54 3.93 -4.40
N THR A 133 9.65 3.49 -3.82
CA THR A 133 9.79 2.17 -3.19
C THR A 133 9.90 2.37 -1.68
N LEU A 134 8.97 1.80 -0.92
CA LEU A 134 9.07 1.68 0.53
C LEU A 134 9.63 0.29 0.86
N ARG A 135 10.72 0.24 1.64
CA ARG A 135 11.24 -1.01 2.17
C ARG A 135 10.40 -1.50 3.36
N ASP A 136 10.79 -2.60 3.99
CA ASP A 136 10.03 -3.22 5.07
C ASP A 136 9.95 -2.33 6.31
N GLY A 137 8.80 -2.37 6.99
CA GLY A 137 8.60 -1.67 8.26
C GLY A 137 8.51 -0.14 8.17
N VAL A 138 8.43 0.44 6.98
CA VAL A 138 8.34 1.90 6.81
C VAL A 138 7.03 2.44 7.39
N LEU A 139 7.14 3.56 8.13
CA LEU A 139 5.99 4.30 8.65
C LEU A 139 5.87 5.64 7.91
N VAL A 140 4.71 5.88 7.30
CA VAL A 140 4.43 7.13 6.57
C VAL A 140 3.31 7.89 7.26
N GLY A 141 3.66 9.00 7.90
CA GLY A 141 2.75 9.88 8.64
C GLY A 141 1.70 10.55 7.78
N ALA A 142 0.61 10.97 8.41
CA ALA A 142 -0.56 11.55 7.77
C ALA A 142 -0.20 12.71 6.83
N GLY A 143 -0.81 12.71 5.63
CA GLY A 143 -0.64 13.78 4.65
C GLY A 143 0.72 13.81 3.94
N ALA A 144 1.69 12.96 4.26
CA ALA A 144 3.01 12.98 3.64
C ALA A 144 2.93 12.70 2.12
N LYS A 145 3.80 13.34 1.35
CA LYS A 145 3.95 13.17 -0.10
C LYS A 145 5.35 12.66 -0.40
N ILE A 146 5.44 11.44 -0.91
CA ILE A 146 6.70 10.82 -1.34
C ILE A 146 6.64 10.75 -2.85
N LEU A 147 7.55 11.47 -3.53
CA LEU A 147 7.41 11.74 -4.95
C LEU A 147 8.67 11.34 -5.72
N GLY A 148 8.46 10.67 -6.85
CA GLY A 148 9.51 10.24 -7.76
C GLY A 148 9.97 8.80 -7.54
N ASP A 149 10.90 8.34 -8.36
CA ASP A 149 11.55 7.03 -8.21
C ASP A 149 12.65 7.12 -7.13
N ILE A 150 12.23 7.15 -5.88
CA ILE A 150 13.11 7.22 -4.71
C ILE A 150 12.85 6.05 -3.78
N GLU A 151 13.86 5.68 -3.02
CA GLU A 151 13.78 4.59 -2.04
C GLU A 151 13.69 5.13 -0.61
N ILE A 152 12.76 4.59 0.16
CA ILE A 152 12.62 4.80 1.59
C ILE A 152 13.08 3.53 2.28
N GLY A 153 14.18 3.62 3.01
CA GLY A 153 14.86 2.49 3.63
C GLY A 153 14.05 1.80 4.71
N SER A 154 14.47 0.60 5.07
CA SER A 154 13.77 -0.25 6.05
C SER A 154 13.63 0.46 7.40
N ASN A 155 12.44 0.33 8.02
CA ASN A 155 12.08 0.96 9.30
C ASN A 155 12.22 2.49 9.33
N ALA A 156 12.36 3.14 8.18
CA ALA A 156 12.38 4.60 8.12
C ALA A 156 11.01 5.18 8.50
N LYS A 157 11.01 6.40 9.03
CA LYS A 157 9.81 7.11 9.45
C LYS A 157 9.69 8.42 8.70
N ILE A 158 8.56 8.62 8.05
CA ILE A 158 8.23 9.87 7.37
C ILE A 158 7.23 10.62 8.22
N GLY A 159 7.59 11.83 8.61
CA GLY A 159 6.74 12.68 9.46
C GLY A 159 5.48 13.14 8.73
N ALA A 160 4.45 13.49 9.49
CA ALA A 160 3.20 13.99 8.94
C ALA A 160 3.43 15.25 8.09
N ASN A 161 2.71 15.35 6.96
CA ASN A 161 2.81 16.43 5.96
C ASN A 161 4.22 16.66 5.36
N ALA A 162 5.16 15.74 5.53
CA ALA A 162 6.46 15.83 4.90
C ALA A 162 6.36 15.67 3.38
N VAL A 163 7.17 16.44 2.63
CA VAL A 163 7.32 16.30 1.17
C VAL A 163 8.70 15.75 0.85
N VAL A 164 8.76 14.44 0.59
CA VAL A 164 10.01 13.69 0.39
C VAL A 164 10.31 13.61 -1.10
N LEU A 165 11.47 14.17 -1.48
CA LEU A 165 11.95 14.25 -2.86
C LEU A 165 13.31 13.57 -3.05
N GLN A 166 13.87 13.00 -1.98
CA GLN A 166 15.18 12.34 -1.98
C GLN A 166 15.08 11.02 -1.21
N PRO A 167 15.93 10.05 -1.49
CA PRO A 167 15.98 8.79 -0.74
C PRO A 167 16.19 9.02 0.76
N VAL A 168 15.59 8.16 1.58
CA VAL A 168 15.73 8.17 3.05
C VAL A 168 16.40 6.87 3.48
N PRO A 169 17.50 6.92 4.23
CA PRO A 169 18.22 5.73 4.69
C PRO A 169 17.39 4.86 5.64
N ASP A 170 17.84 3.61 5.84
CA ASP A 170 17.29 2.69 6.82
C ASP A 170 17.28 3.33 8.23
N ASN A 171 16.21 3.06 8.99
CA ASN A 171 16.02 3.52 10.36
C ASN A 171 16.05 5.05 10.57
N ALA A 172 16.08 5.83 9.49
CA ALA A 172 16.10 7.28 9.55
C ALA A 172 14.69 7.88 9.66
N THR A 173 14.62 9.13 10.12
CA THR A 173 13.39 9.91 10.14
C THR A 173 13.52 11.10 9.20
N ALA A 174 12.54 11.33 8.34
CA ALA A 174 12.49 12.48 7.43
C ALA A 174 11.26 13.33 7.72
N VAL A 175 11.44 14.66 7.88
CA VAL A 175 10.37 15.62 8.23
C VAL A 175 10.51 16.93 7.45
N GLY A 176 9.40 17.62 7.27
CA GLY A 176 9.37 18.99 6.71
C GLY A 176 9.07 19.06 5.22
N VAL A 177 9.02 20.30 4.68
CA VAL A 177 8.71 20.62 3.28
C VAL A 177 9.77 21.62 2.77
N PRO A 178 10.69 21.19 1.88
CA PRO A 178 11.01 19.80 1.54
C PRO A 178 11.55 19.03 2.74
N ALA A 179 11.36 17.72 2.75
CA ALA A 179 11.77 16.88 3.86
C ALA A 179 13.29 16.81 4.01
N ARG A 180 13.73 16.80 5.26
CA ARG A 180 15.14 16.60 5.64
C ARG A 180 15.23 15.40 6.57
N VAL A 181 16.28 14.60 6.42
CA VAL A 181 16.58 13.51 7.33
C VAL A 181 17.07 14.11 8.65
N ILE A 182 16.41 13.69 9.73
CA ILE A 182 16.82 13.95 11.11
C ILE A 182 17.20 12.62 11.76
N ARG A 183 18.19 12.63 12.61
CA ARG A 183 18.66 11.44 13.33
C ARG A 183 17.90 11.28 14.65
#